data_5a7f16a547a8a81c4a6936b39cde5185
#
_entry.id   5a7f16a547a8a81c4a6936b39cde5185
#
_cell.length_a   1.000
_cell.length_b   1.000
_cell.length_c   1.000
_cell.angle_alpha   90.00
_cell.angle_beta   90.00
_cell.angle_gamma   90.00
#
_symmetry.space_group_name_H-M   'P 1'
#
loop_
_entity.id
_entity.type
_entity.pdbx_description
1 polymer ?
#
loop_
_entity_poly.entity_id
_entity_poly.type
_entity_poly.pdbx_seq_one_letter_code
_entity_poly.pdbx_strand_id
1 'polypeptide(L)'
;MNKTVQNMSRGMILIVSIVVLTLGLSVANAKNIRKHNLMELMTHSDSIVVGTVTSTTDGFQNGLPYTEVTVLVAQSIKGDHETNYTFRQFGLKAPKPTGDGRINLMVTPAGWPTYVDGEQVMLFLHKPAAKSGFQTTAGLTQGKFTIRGNEIANGIGNDELFARMTVSGPLTPNQDDLVNQPGGAYAAEAFIELVRTAVEENWIDTGVMTNAQK
;
A
#
# COMPACT_ATOMS: atom_id res chain seq x y z
N MET A 1 57.70 -36.06 -14.16
CA MET A 1 57.12 -35.50 -12.92
C MET A 1 56.83 -34.02 -13.17
N ASN A 2 55.60 -33.56 -13.40
CA ASN A 2 55.18 -32.14 -13.30
C ASN A 2 53.86 -31.77 -13.98
N LYS A 3 53.21 -32.67 -14.72
CA LYS A 3 51.89 -32.35 -15.32
C LYS A 3 50.73 -32.54 -14.33
N THR A 4 50.83 -33.45 -13.40
CA THR A 4 49.79 -33.77 -12.43
C THR A 4 49.61 -32.69 -11.34
N VAL A 5 50.71 -32.07 -10.89
CA VAL A 5 50.69 -31.00 -9.87
C VAL A 5 50.12 -29.70 -10.44
N GLN A 6 50.37 -29.41 -11.74
CA GLN A 6 49.91 -28.20 -12.41
C GLN A 6 48.37 -28.22 -12.67
N ASN A 7 47.80 -29.41 -12.87
CA ASN A 7 46.36 -29.56 -13.04
C ASN A 7 45.58 -29.50 -11.72
N MET A 8 46.18 -29.95 -10.61
CA MET A 8 45.56 -29.81 -9.27
C MET A 8 45.50 -28.35 -8.82
N SER A 9 46.54 -27.55 -9.10
CA SER A 9 46.53 -26.12 -8.69
C SER A 9 45.46 -25.30 -9.51
N ARG A 10 45.26 -25.60 -10.78
CA ARG A 10 44.25 -24.96 -11.60
C ARG A 10 42.84 -25.35 -11.18
N GLY A 11 42.56 -26.59 -10.85
CA GLY A 11 41.29 -27.05 -10.33
C GLY A 11 40.91 -26.40 -8.98
N MET A 12 41.88 -26.28 -8.09
CA MET A 12 41.68 -25.67 -6.78
C MET A 12 41.45 -24.18 -6.84
N ILE A 13 42.10 -23.45 -7.77
CA ILE A 13 41.88 -22.03 -7.99
C ILE A 13 40.46 -21.79 -8.59
N LEU A 14 39.98 -22.64 -9.48
CA LEU A 14 38.64 -22.55 -10.07
C LEU A 14 37.52 -22.78 -9.02
N ILE A 15 37.72 -23.76 -8.12
CA ILE A 15 36.76 -24.04 -7.03
C ILE A 15 36.73 -22.88 -6.04
N VAL A 16 37.87 -22.31 -5.63
CA VAL A 16 37.92 -21.14 -4.76
C VAL A 16 37.25 -19.92 -5.39
N SER A 17 37.43 -19.71 -6.71
CA SER A 17 36.76 -18.59 -7.43
C SER A 17 35.26 -18.74 -7.48
N ILE A 18 34.73 -19.96 -7.61
CA ILE A 18 33.27 -20.21 -7.61
C ILE A 18 32.68 -19.99 -6.20
N VAL A 19 33.39 -20.42 -5.14
CA VAL A 19 32.93 -20.21 -3.76
C VAL A 19 32.93 -18.73 -3.36
N VAL A 20 33.90 -17.94 -3.82
CA VAL A 20 33.91 -16.48 -3.57
C VAL A 20 32.79 -15.76 -4.32
N LEU A 21 32.41 -16.24 -5.53
CA LEU A 21 31.32 -15.63 -6.31
C LEU A 21 29.94 -15.90 -5.70
N THR A 22 29.76 -17.04 -5.00
CA THR A 22 28.49 -17.38 -4.34
C THR A 22 28.31 -16.69 -2.97
N LEU A 23 29.38 -16.27 -2.31
CA LEU A 23 29.34 -15.52 -1.05
C LEU A 23 29.05 -14.02 -1.23
N GLY A 24 29.09 -13.51 -2.47
CA GLY A 24 28.84 -12.11 -2.82
C GLY A 24 27.37 -11.77 -3.07
N LEU A 25 26.44 -12.71 -2.96
CA LEU A 25 25.00 -12.41 -2.99
C LEU A 25 24.61 -11.79 -1.66
N SER A 26 24.85 -10.48 -1.54
CA SER A 26 24.27 -9.67 -0.48
C SER A 26 22.76 -9.85 -0.57
N VAL A 27 22.18 -10.52 0.41
CA VAL A 27 20.74 -10.53 0.62
C VAL A 27 20.36 -9.06 0.78
N ALA A 28 19.74 -8.47 -0.21
CA ALA A 28 19.15 -7.14 -0.09
C ALA A 28 18.21 -7.24 1.12
N ASN A 29 18.58 -6.60 2.23
CA ASN A 29 17.69 -6.47 3.38
C ASN A 29 16.46 -5.75 2.87
N ALA A 30 15.39 -6.49 2.61
CA ALA A 30 14.08 -5.93 2.39
C ALA A 30 13.79 -5.06 3.61
N LYS A 31 13.76 -3.75 3.40
CA LYS A 31 13.49 -2.76 4.43
C LYS A 31 12.16 -3.18 5.05
N ASN A 32 12.16 -3.59 6.32
CA ASN A 32 10.96 -3.99 7.03
C ASN A 32 10.02 -2.78 7.06
N ILE A 33 9.07 -2.73 6.14
CA ILE A 33 8.01 -1.72 6.14
C ILE A 33 7.14 -2.06 7.35
N ARG A 34 6.96 -1.10 8.25
CA ARG A 34 6.04 -1.26 9.38
C ARG A 34 4.66 -1.61 8.84
N LYS A 35 4.16 -2.77 9.23
CA LYS A 35 2.80 -3.20 8.88
C LYS A 35 1.81 -2.52 9.82
N HIS A 36 0.82 -1.87 9.24
CA HIS A 36 -0.32 -1.28 9.93
C HIS A 36 -1.47 -2.28 9.95
N ASN A 37 -2.09 -2.44 11.12
CA ASN A 37 -3.35 -3.16 11.21
C ASN A 37 -4.52 -2.24 10.81
N LEU A 38 -5.72 -2.82 10.68
CA LEU A 38 -6.91 -2.09 10.24
C LEU A 38 -7.23 -0.92 11.16
N MET A 39 -7.13 -1.10 12.48
CA MET A 39 -7.38 -0.02 13.44
C MET A 39 -6.41 1.15 13.24
N GLU A 40 -5.11 0.89 13.02
CA GLU A 40 -4.11 1.92 12.73
C GLU A 40 -4.41 2.64 11.41
N LEU A 41 -4.81 1.91 10.35
CA LEU A 41 -5.21 2.53 9.08
C LEU A 41 -6.43 3.44 9.26
N MET A 42 -7.47 2.99 9.96
CA MET A 42 -8.67 3.78 10.25
C MET A 42 -8.37 5.02 11.10
N THR A 43 -7.52 4.86 12.13
CA THR A 43 -7.12 5.97 13.02
C THR A 43 -6.35 7.05 12.27
N HIS A 44 -5.45 6.66 11.37
CA HIS A 44 -4.62 7.61 10.62
C HIS A 44 -5.34 8.20 9.39
N SER A 45 -6.54 7.72 9.08
CA SER A 45 -7.31 8.22 7.94
C SER A 45 -8.25 9.34 8.35
N ASP A 46 -8.23 10.42 7.60
CA ASP A 46 -9.22 11.51 7.66
C ASP A 46 -10.44 11.17 6.80
N SER A 47 -10.21 10.42 5.73
CA SER A 47 -11.23 9.99 4.78
C SER A 47 -11.10 8.51 4.43
N ILE A 48 -12.24 7.82 4.30
CA ILE A 48 -12.31 6.44 3.78
C ILE A 48 -13.39 6.42 2.70
N VAL A 49 -12.99 6.14 1.45
CA VAL A 49 -13.90 6.14 0.30
C VAL A 49 -13.80 4.85 -0.48
N VAL A 50 -14.92 4.38 -1.01
CA VAL A 50 -14.99 3.29 -2.00
C VAL A 50 -15.46 3.87 -3.31
N GLY A 51 -14.79 3.53 -4.42
CA GLY A 51 -15.16 4.08 -5.72
C GLY A 51 -14.30 3.53 -6.86
N THR A 52 -14.43 4.17 -8.01
CA THR A 52 -13.68 3.85 -9.23
C THR A 52 -12.78 5.01 -9.60
N VAL A 53 -11.50 4.75 -9.84
CA VAL A 53 -10.58 5.76 -10.39
C VAL A 53 -11.00 6.08 -11.81
N THR A 54 -11.38 7.32 -12.07
CA THR A 54 -11.83 7.75 -13.40
C THR A 54 -10.76 8.48 -14.19
N SER A 55 -9.78 9.07 -13.50
CA SER A 55 -8.69 9.79 -14.15
C SER A 55 -7.43 9.83 -13.30
N THR A 56 -6.28 9.72 -13.96
CA THR A 56 -4.96 9.93 -13.36
C THR A 56 -4.12 10.83 -14.27
N THR A 57 -3.75 12.02 -13.81
CA THR A 57 -3.04 13.03 -14.61
C THR A 57 -1.82 13.56 -13.87
N ASP A 58 -0.66 13.57 -14.53
CA ASP A 58 0.57 14.15 -14.00
C ASP A 58 0.60 15.67 -14.16
N GLY A 59 1.08 16.38 -13.13
CA GLY A 59 1.25 17.82 -13.14
C GLY A 59 2.36 18.30 -12.23
N PHE A 60 2.50 19.64 -12.17
CA PHE A 60 3.43 20.32 -11.28
C PHE A 60 2.72 21.44 -10.54
N GLN A 61 3.00 21.57 -9.25
CA GLN A 61 2.51 22.65 -8.39
C GLN A 61 3.71 23.22 -7.61
N ASN A 62 4.00 24.49 -7.82
CA ASN A 62 5.15 25.16 -7.19
C ASN A 62 6.48 24.39 -7.36
N GLY A 63 6.71 23.80 -8.55
CA GLY A 63 7.88 22.99 -8.87
C GLY A 63 7.85 21.55 -8.33
N LEU A 64 6.86 21.20 -7.54
CA LEU A 64 6.69 19.84 -7.03
C LEU A 64 5.82 19.00 -8.00
N PRO A 65 6.29 17.82 -8.41
CA PRO A 65 5.53 16.94 -9.26
C PRO A 65 4.40 16.26 -8.47
N TYR A 66 3.29 16.02 -9.14
CA TYR A 66 2.18 15.27 -8.57
C TYR A 66 1.50 14.41 -9.63
N THR A 67 0.84 13.36 -9.16
CA THR A 67 -0.24 12.68 -9.89
C THR A 67 -1.57 13.11 -9.27
N GLU A 68 -2.44 13.73 -10.06
CA GLU A 68 -3.82 14.02 -9.69
C GLU A 68 -4.68 12.79 -9.98
N VAL A 69 -5.45 12.37 -8.99
CA VAL A 69 -6.30 11.18 -9.03
C VAL A 69 -7.73 11.61 -8.79
N THR A 70 -8.63 11.27 -9.71
CA THR A 70 -10.07 11.48 -9.53
C THR A 70 -10.76 10.14 -9.34
N VAL A 71 -11.58 10.06 -8.30
CA VAL A 71 -12.36 8.87 -7.94
C VAL A 71 -13.85 9.21 -8.04
N LEU A 72 -14.59 8.42 -8.81
CA LEU A 72 -16.05 8.40 -8.76
C LEU A 72 -16.45 7.63 -7.49
N VAL A 73 -16.90 8.36 -6.48
CA VAL A 73 -17.21 7.81 -5.15
C VAL A 73 -18.54 7.08 -5.20
N ALA A 74 -18.52 5.78 -4.88
CA ALA A 74 -19.71 4.98 -4.70
C ALA A 74 -20.20 5.03 -3.24
N GLN A 75 -19.25 5.05 -2.28
CA GLN A 75 -19.54 5.15 -0.85
C GLN A 75 -18.50 6.03 -0.16
N SER A 76 -18.96 6.99 0.67
CA SER A 76 -18.13 7.74 1.61
C SER A 76 -18.33 7.13 3.00
N ILE A 77 -17.34 6.38 3.48
CA ILE A 77 -17.42 5.67 4.77
C ILE A 77 -16.99 6.59 5.92
N LYS A 78 -15.95 7.40 5.69
CA LYS A 78 -15.46 8.38 6.65
C LYS A 78 -15.18 9.70 5.93
N GLY A 79 -15.62 10.80 6.51
CA GLY A 79 -15.62 12.11 5.84
C GLY A 79 -16.84 12.27 4.93
N ASP A 80 -17.08 13.49 4.49
CA ASP A 80 -18.16 13.83 3.56
C ASP A 80 -17.56 14.21 2.21
N HIS A 81 -17.79 13.39 1.20
CA HIS A 81 -17.20 13.55 -0.12
C HIS A 81 -18.27 13.61 -1.20
N GLU A 82 -18.07 14.55 -2.12
CA GLU A 82 -18.89 14.65 -3.33
C GLU A 82 -18.70 13.40 -4.22
N THR A 83 -19.61 13.23 -5.18
CA THR A 83 -19.58 12.12 -6.15
C THR A 83 -18.24 11.98 -6.87
N ASN A 84 -17.56 13.10 -7.16
CA ASN A 84 -16.21 13.12 -7.73
C ASN A 84 -15.23 13.67 -6.69
N TYR A 85 -14.40 12.81 -6.16
CA TYR A 85 -13.34 13.18 -5.23
C TYR A 85 -11.98 13.21 -5.93
N THR A 86 -11.32 14.38 -5.92
CA THR A 86 -10.02 14.57 -6.57
C THR A 86 -8.97 14.94 -5.53
N PHE A 87 -7.83 14.26 -5.57
CA PHE A 87 -6.68 14.56 -4.74
C PHE A 87 -5.37 14.49 -5.54
N ARG A 88 -4.31 15.09 -5.01
CA ARG A 88 -2.96 15.10 -5.60
C ARG A 88 -1.98 14.38 -4.72
N GLN A 89 -1.35 13.35 -5.25
CA GLN A 89 -0.26 12.64 -4.59
C GLN A 89 1.08 13.09 -5.16
N PHE A 90 2.11 13.22 -4.32
CA PHE A 90 3.46 13.53 -4.76
C PHE A 90 4.02 12.47 -5.71
N GLY A 91 4.70 12.92 -6.77
CA GLY A 91 5.38 12.11 -7.76
C GLY A 91 4.61 11.94 -9.06
N LEU A 92 5.34 11.72 -10.15
CA LEU A 92 4.80 11.45 -11.48
C LEU A 92 4.58 9.96 -11.67
N LYS A 93 3.70 9.58 -12.58
CA LYS A 93 3.52 8.16 -13.01
C LYS A 93 4.76 7.61 -13.73
N ALA A 94 5.44 8.47 -14.48
CA ALA A 94 6.65 8.12 -15.22
C ALA A 94 7.57 9.36 -15.37
N PRO A 95 8.89 9.18 -15.67
CA PRO A 95 9.78 10.28 -16.00
C PRO A 95 9.22 11.14 -17.13
N LYS A 96 9.30 12.47 -16.99
CA LYS A 96 8.69 13.42 -17.93
C LYS A 96 9.71 14.42 -18.46
N PRO A 97 9.81 14.64 -19.79
CA PRO A 97 10.62 15.71 -20.35
C PRO A 97 10.16 17.08 -19.87
N THR A 98 11.11 17.99 -19.57
CA THR A 98 10.84 19.34 -19.08
C THR A 98 10.86 20.41 -20.17
N GLY A 99 11.09 20.03 -21.44
CA GLY A 99 11.11 20.95 -22.58
C GLY A 99 12.44 21.68 -22.82
N ASP A 100 13.36 21.66 -21.84
CA ASP A 100 14.71 22.24 -21.92
C ASP A 100 15.82 21.19 -22.18
N GLY A 101 15.43 20.02 -22.68
CA GLY A 101 16.31 18.88 -22.91
C GLY A 101 16.59 18.04 -21.65
N ARG A 102 15.99 18.38 -20.51
CA ARG A 102 16.09 17.61 -19.27
C ARG A 102 14.91 16.68 -19.10
N ILE A 103 15.07 15.71 -18.18
CA ILE A 103 14.01 14.78 -17.78
C ILE A 103 13.77 14.93 -16.28
N ASN A 104 12.54 15.14 -15.88
CA ASN A 104 12.16 15.09 -14.47
C ASN A 104 12.01 13.61 -14.07
N LEU A 105 12.83 13.19 -13.12
CA LEU A 105 12.88 11.80 -12.61
C LEU A 105 12.11 11.62 -11.29
N MET A 106 11.45 12.66 -10.76
CA MET A 106 10.70 12.58 -9.52
C MET A 106 9.37 11.83 -9.73
N VAL A 107 9.47 10.54 -9.93
CA VAL A 107 8.30 9.63 -10.01
C VAL A 107 7.77 9.30 -8.63
N THR A 108 6.57 8.74 -8.58
CA THR A 108 5.98 8.21 -7.34
C THR A 108 6.97 7.28 -6.64
N PRO A 109 7.33 7.55 -5.37
CA PRO A 109 8.33 6.75 -4.66
C PRO A 109 7.93 5.28 -4.51
N ALA A 110 8.91 4.40 -4.45
CA ALA A 110 8.66 2.97 -4.20
C ALA A 110 7.92 2.77 -2.86
N GLY A 111 6.93 1.90 -2.84
CA GLY A 111 6.07 1.65 -1.68
C GLY A 111 4.89 2.62 -1.52
N TRP A 112 4.79 3.64 -2.37
CA TRP A 112 3.63 4.50 -2.46
C TRP A 112 2.58 3.89 -3.39
N PRO A 113 1.28 4.17 -3.20
CA PRO A 113 0.25 3.67 -4.09
C PRO A 113 0.39 4.28 -5.49
N THR A 114 0.10 3.46 -6.50
CA THR A 114 -0.10 3.89 -7.88
C THR A 114 -1.56 3.66 -8.25
N TYR A 115 -2.07 4.42 -9.21
CA TYR A 115 -3.48 4.39 -9.61
C TYR A 115 -3.60 4.18 -11.10
N VAL A 116 -4.63 3.41 -11.50
CA VAL A 116 -4.94 3.10 -12.90
C VAL A 116 -6.40 3.46 -13.16
N ASP A 117 -6.66 4.14 -14.29
CA ASP A 117 -8.00 4.49 -14.69
C ASP A 117 -8.86 3.22 -14.86
N GLY A 118 -10.07 3.24 -14.30
CA GLY A 118 -11.00 2.12 -14.29
C GLY A 118 -10.82 1.14 -13.11
N GLU A 119 -9.78 1.26 -12.27
CA GLU A 119 -9.66 0.39 -11.11
C GLU A 119 -10.68 0.74 -10.02
N GLN A 120 -11.26 -0.29 -9.42
CA GLN A 120 -12.11 -0.15 -8.24
C GLN A 120 -11.25 -0.20 -6.99
N VAL A 121 -11.46 0.76 -6.09
CA VAL A 121 -10.61 0.94 -4.92
C VAL A 121 -11.41 1.26 -3.66
N MET A 122 -10.82 0.89 -2.52
CA MET A 122 -11.14 1.48 -1.22
C MET A 122 -9.89 2.18 -0.71
N LEU A 123 -9.99 3.46 -0.39
CA LEU A 123 -8.88 4.32 -0.03
C LEU A 123 -9.03 4.82 1.40
N PHE A 124 -7.99 4.59 2.20
CA PHE A 124 -7.81 5.14 3.54
C PHE A 124 -6.87 6.35 3.41
N LEU A 125 -7.39 7.56 3.34
CA LEU A 125 -6.65 8.76 2.99
C LEU A 125 -6.30 9.59 4.22
N HIS A 126 -5.05 10.02 4.33
CA HIS A 126 -4.66 11.05 5.29
C HIS A 126 -5.34 12.38 4.99
N LYS A 127 -5.33 13.29 5.97
CA LYS A 127 -5.66 14.70 5.74
C LYS A 127 -4.68 15.30 4.70
N PRO A 128 -5.17 16.16 3.80
CA PRO A 128 -4.29 16.91 2.90
C PRO A 128 -3.23 17.69 3.67
N ALA A 129 -1.98 17.63 3.19
CA ALA A 129 -0.86 18.33 3.81
C ALA A 129 -1.08 19.84 3.77
N ALA A 130 -0.97 20.53 4.92
CA ALA A 130 -1.31 21.94 5.07
C ALA A 130 -0.55 22.87 4.11
N LYS A 131 0.70 22.55 3.75
CA LYS A 131 1.54 23.39 2.88
C LYS A 131 1.35 23.14 1.39
N SER A 132 1.21 21.89 0.99
CA SER A 132 1.16 21.50 -0.43
C SER A 132 -0.25 21.14 -0.90
N GLY A 133 -1.16 20.80 0.00
CA GLY A 133 -2.45 20.20 -0.33
C GLY A 133 -2.32 18.76 -0.82
N PHE A 134 -1.11 18.21 -0.88
CA PHE A 134 -0.93 16.83 -1.34
C PHE A 134 -1.44 15.85 -0.30
N GLN A 135 -1.96 14.75 -0.78
CA GLN A 135 -2.61 13.72 0.01
C GLN A 135 -2.14 12.34 -0.44
N THR A 136 -2.05 11.40 0.49
CA THR A 136 -1.76 10.00 0.19
C THR A 136 -2.50 9.11 1.16
N THR A 137 -2.45 7.81 0.94
CA THR A 137 -3.10 6.82 1.79
C THR A 137 -2.35 6.58 3.09
N ALA A 138 -3.07 6.32 4.15
CA ALA A 138 -2.53 5.87 5.45
C ALA A 138 -1.75 4.56 5.23
N GLY A 139 -0.54 4.48 5.78
CA GLY A 139 0.33 3.32 5.56
C GLY A 139 0.78 3.13 4.11
N LEU A 140 0.68 4.17 3.27
CA LEU A 140 1.06 4.16 1.85
C LEU A 140 0.29 3.06 1.07
N THR A 141 1.00 2.13 0.39
CA THR A 141 0.35 1.04 -0.37
C THR A 141 -0.56 0.14 0.47
N GLN A 142 -0.43 0.18 1.82
CA GLN A 142 -1.30 -0.58 2.72
C GLN A 142 -2.70 0.03 2.85
N GLY A 143 -2.84 1.35 2.70
CA GLY A 143 -4.11 2.05 2.77
C GLY A 143 -4.84 2.20 1.43
N LYS A 144 -4.27 1.66 0.34
CA LYS A 144 -4.96 1.49 -0.92
C LYS A 144 -5.33 0.03 -1.10
N PHE A 145 -6.62 -0.27 -1.10
CA PHE A 145 -7.15 -1.58 -1.42
C PHE A 145 -7.70 -1.57 -2.85
N THR A 146 -7.34 -2.57 -3.64
CA THR A 146 -7.88 -2.78 -4.99
C THR A 146 -8.95 -3.86 -4.94
N ILE A 147 -10.09 -3.59 -5.57
CA ILE A 147 -11.22 -4.50 -5.67
C ILE A 147 -11.17 -5.19 -7.03
N ARG A 148 -11.21 -6.52 -7.06
CA ARG A 148 -11.23 -7.34 -8.28
C ARG A 148 -12.33 -8.39 -8.17
N GLY A 149 -13.41 -8.18 -8.89
CA GLY A 149 -14.61 -9.01 -8.72
C GLY A 149 -15.14 -8.91 -7.29
N ASN A 150 -15.20 -10.04 -6.58
CA ASN A 150 -15.67 -10.09 -5.20
C ASN A 150 -14.54 -10.04 -4.16
N GLU A 151 -13.31 -9.81 -4.59
CA GLU A 151 -12.13 -9.83 -3.71
C GLU A 151 -11.53 -8.42 -3.54
N ILE A 152 -10.96 -8.18 -2.36
CA ILE A 152 -10.28 -6.94 -2.01
C ILE A 152 -8.94 -7.24 -1.34
N ALA A 153 -7.87 -6.57 -1.81
CA ALA A 153 -6.55 -6.66 -1.20
C ALA A 153 -5.78 -5.34 -1.34
N ASN A 154 -4.95 -5.05 -0.35
CA ASN A 154 -4.02 -3.93 -0.40
C ASN A 154 -2.68 -4.32 -1.04
N GLY A 155 -1.76 -3.36 -1.18
CA GLY A 155 -0.48 -3.56 -1.87
C GLY A 155 0.49 -4.54 -1.20
N ILE A 156 0.19 -5.03 0.01
CA ILE A 156 0.95 -6.08 0.71
C ILE A 156 0.13 -7.38 0.91
N GLY A 157 -1.00 -7.52 0.18
CA GLY A 157 -1.84 -8.71 0.26
C GLY A 157 -2.55 -8.87 1.60
N ASN A 158 -2.94 -7.78 2.25
CA ASN A 158 -3.61 -7.74 3.56
C ASN A 158 -2.82 -8.41 4.69
N ASP A 159 -1.52 -8.61 4.49
CA ASP A 159 -0.66 -9.28 5.46
C ASP A 159 -0.66 -8.53 6.81
N GLU A 160 -0.94 -9.26 7.89
CA GLU A 160 -1.09 -8.76 9.26
C GLU A 160 -2.18 -7.66 9.46
N LEU A 161 -3.17 -7.54 8.55
CA LEU A 161 -4.17 -6.48 8.64
C LEU A 161 -5.01 -6.54 9.94
N PHE A 162 -5.26 -7.73 10.45
CA PHE A 162 -5.94 -7.95 11.74
C PHE A 162 -4.99 -8.34 12.87
N ALA A 163 -3.67 -8.36 12.63
CA ALA A 163 -2.71 -8.68 13.67
C ALA A 163 -2.63 -7.57 14.74
N ARG A 164 -2.31 -7.96 15.97
CA ARG A 164 -2.11 -7.06 17.10
C ARG A 164 -3.32 -6.16 17.41
N MET A 165 -4.50 -6.64 17.06
CA MET A 165 -5.77 -5.99 17.41
C MET A 165 -6.81 -7.02 17.81
N THR A 166 -7.86 -6.57 18.50
CA THR A 166 -9.01 -7.37 18.90
C THR A 166 -10.27 -6.65 18.44
N VAL A 167 -11.24 -7.39 17.95
CA VAL A 167 -12.59 -6.92 17.66
C VAL A 167 -13.54 -7.70 18.56
N SER A 168 -14.23 -7.02 19.47
CA SER A 168 -15.17 -7.61 20.44
C SER A 168 -16.63 -7.34 20.12
N GLY A 169 -16.90 -6.70 18.96
CA GLY A 169 -18.26 -6.41 18.48
C GLY A 169 -18.94 -7.61 17.86
N PRO A 170 -20.24 -7.47 17.57
CA PRO A 170 -20.98 -8.49 16.84
C PRO A 170 -20.48 -8.56 15.40
N LEU A 171 -19.88 -9.68 15.03
CA LEU A 171 -19.45 -9.97 13.67
C LEU A 171 -20.45 -10.92 12.98
N THR A 172 -20.69 -10.70 11.70
CA THR A 172 -21.32 -11.71 10.87
C THR A 172 -20.35 -12.88 10.65
N PRO A 173 -20.81 -14.11 10.30
CA PRO A 173 -19.90 -15.22 10.03
C PRO A 173 -18.80 -14.88 9.01
N ASN A 174 -19.12 -14.17 7.93
CA ASN A 174 -18.15 -13.77 6.93
C ASN A 174 -17.13 -12.75 7.46
N GLN A 175 -17.52 -11.87 8.39
CA GLN A 175 -16.60 -10.91 9.03
C GLN A 175 -15.72 -11.62 10.07
N ASP A 176 -16.24 -12.60 10.78
CA ASP A 176 -15.45 -13.41 11.72
C ASP A 176 -14.35 -14.19 10.97
N ASP A 177 -14.70 -14.80 9.83
CA ASP A 177 -13.72 -15.45 8.95
C ASP A 177 -12.61 -14.47 8.50
N LEU A 178 -12.95 -13.23 8.14
CA LEU A 178 -11.98 -12.21 7.74
C LEU A 178 -11.01 -11.86 8.87
N VAL A 179 -11.53 -11.61 10.07
CA VAL A 179 -10.72 -11.19 11.23
C VAL A 179 -9.73 -12.29 11.65
N ASN A 180 -10.08 -13.55 11.42
CA ASN A 180 -9.25 -14.70 11.73
C ASN A 180 -8.30 -15.10 10.59
N GLN A 181 -8.42 -14.48 9.41
CA GLN A 181 -7.55 -14.74 8.26
C GLN A 181 -6.24 -13.96 8.35
N PRO A 182 -5.06 -14.60 8.28
CA PRO A 182 -3.78 -13.93 8.49
C PRO A 182 -3.38 -12.95 7.36
N GLY A 183 -4.00 -13.06 6.19
CA GLY A 183 -3.75 -12.26 5.00
C GLY A 183 -4.36 -12.89 3.77
N GLY A 184 -4.01 -12.38 2.57
CA GLY A 184 -4.61 -12.78 1.31
C GLY A 184 -5.78 -11.87 0.92
N ALA A 185 -6.44 -12.18 -0.19
CA ALA A 185 -7.62 -11.44 -0.60
C ALA A 185 -8.82 -11.77 0.30
N TYR A 186 -9.58 -10.75 0.65
CA TYR A 186 -10.81 -10.87 1.45
C TYR A 186 -12.05 -10.75 0.56
N ALA A 187 -13.20 -11.23 1.04
CA ALA A 187 -14.50 -10.94 0.43
C ALA A 187 -14.76 -9.43 0.52
N ALA A 188 -14.85 -8.75 -0.64
CA ALA A 188 -14.89 -7.30 -0.73
C ALA A 188 -16.07 -6.69 0.04
N GLU A 189 -17.26 -7.24 -0.15
CA GLU A 189 -18.48 -6.75 0.50
C GLU A 189 -18.38 -6.87 2.03
N ALA A 190 -17.95 -8.03 2.54
CA ALA A 190 -17.81 -8.27 3.97
C ALA A 190 -16.77 -7.35 4.62
N PHE A 191 -15.65 -7.08 3.91
CA PHE A 191 -14.61 -6.17 4.39
C PHE A 191 -15.08 -4.71 4.40
N ILE A 192 -15.72 -4.25 3.33
CA ILE A 192 -16.26 -2.88 3.23
C ILE A 192 -17.31 -2.65 4.32
N GLU A 193 -18.21 -3.63 4.52
CA GLU A 193 -19.24 -3.60 5.55
C GLU A 193 -18.65 -3.54 6.96
N LEU A 194 -17.62 -4.37 7.23
CA LEU A 194 -16.91 -4.35 8.52
C LEU A 194 -16.34 -2.95 8.82
N VAL A 195 -15.65 -2.34 7.85
CA VAL A 195 -15.06 -1.01 8.03
C VAL A 195 -16.15 0.04 8.19
N ARG A 196 -17.25 -0.04 7.43
CA ARG A 196 -18.37 0.88 7.52
C ARG A 196 -19.01 0.84 8.90
N THR A 197 -19.37 -0.35 9.39
CA THR A 197 -19.95 -0.54 10.71
C THR A 197 -18.99 -0.04 11.81
N ALA A 198 -17.71 -0.33 11.70
CA ALA A 198 -16.70 0.11 12.67
C ALA A 198 -16.58 1.63 12.74
N VAL A 199 -16.77 2.35 11.62
CA VAL A 199 -16.78 3.82 11.59
C VAL A 199 -18.10 4.37 12.13
N GLU A 200 -19.25 3.88 11.66
CA GLU A 200 -20.58 4.35 12.04
C GLU A 200 -20.85 4.18 13.55
N GLU A 201 -20.42 3.06 14.12
CA GLU A 201 -20.59 2.73 15.53
C GLU A 201 -19.43 3.16 16.42
N ASN A 202 -18.43 3.87 15.85
CA ASN A 202 -17.25 4.38 16.55
C ASN A 202 -16.49 3.29 17.34
N TRP A 203 -16.25 2.12 16.75
CA TRP A 203 -15.66 0.96 17.41
C TRP A 203 -14.31 1.22 18.07
N ILE A 204 -13.52 2.16 17.53
CA ILE A 204 -12.24 2.54 18.11
C ILE A 204 -12.45 3.31 19.44
N ASP A 205 -13.33 4.30 19.44
CA ASP A 205 -13.55 5.15 20.61
C ASP A 205 -14.35 4.42 21.71
N THR A 206 -15.24 3.51 21.31
CA THR A 206 -16.03 2.67 22.24
C THR A 206 -15.27 1.46 22.76
N GLY A 207 -14.07 1.20 22.26
CA GLY A 207 -13.23 0.07 22.68
C GLY A 207 -13.68 -1.30 22.15
N VAL A 208 -14.57 -1.33 21.16
CA VAL A 208 -14.97 -2.55 20.45
C VAL A 208 -13.81 -3.05 19.58
N MET A 209 -13.05 -2.11 19.00
CA MET A 209 -11.81 -2.39 18.27
C MET A 209 -10.63 -1.81 19.03
N THR A 210 -9.69 -2.66 19.48
CA THR A 210 -8.56 -2.24 20.31
C THR A 210 -7.27 -2.86 19.81
N ASN A 211 -6.14 -2.16 20.00
CA ASN A 211 -4.83 -2.79 19.81
C ASN A 211 -4.53 -3.74 20.98
N ALA A 212 -3.95 -4.90 20.67
CA ALA A 212 -3.44 -5.79 21.70
C ALA A 212 -2.37 -5.04 22.53
N GLN A 213 -2.51 -5.09 23.84
CA GLN A 213 -1.48 -4.54 24.72
C GLN A 213 -0.16 -5.32 24.53
N LYS A 214 0.94 -4.57 24.41
CA LYS A 214 2.29 -5.17 24.35
C LYS A 214 2.67 -5.78 25.69
#